data_ce5ab9584399d3f38d5d29d7dc0e4d7a
#
_entry.id   ce5ab9584399d3f38d5d29d7dc0e4d7a
#
_cell.length_a   1.000
_cell.length_b   1.000
_cell.length_c   1.000
_cell.angle_alpha   90.00
_cell.angle_beta   90.00
_cell.angle_gamma   90.00
#
_symmetry.space_group_name_H-M   'P 1'
#
loop_
_entity.id
_entity.type
_entity.pdbx_description
1 polymer ?
#
loop_
_entity_poly.entity_id
_entity_poly.type
_entity_poly.pdbx_seq_one_letter_code
_entity_poly.pdbx_strand_id
1 'polypeptide(L)'
;MPRPEILFLTSSLSSFAEGDLRMLRETYPVREVVTGGSPAGSLTEKFSLGLAILSGVLRTDLTFSWFAHNHAYLAVMVARLLGKKSLVVVGGYEVAREPEIGYGALLDPEMGKKVRYVIENADCILAVSEFSKREIVAVAGPRRIETVYNGVDTSVFSPGGPKENIILTVCNVSTENIVVKGLDTFIDAARHLPEVRFVLFGRDLDGALNTLNLDAPPNVEFVPSPSEGELLQWYRRTKVYCQLSYRESFGVALAE
;
A
#
# COMPACT_ATOMS: atom_id res chain seq x y z
N MET A 1 0.21 27.37 -21.20
CA MET A 1 -0.01 26.05 -21.80
C MET A 1 -1.13 25.37 -21.05
N PRO A 2 -2.03 24.60 -21.67
CA PRO A 2 -3.01 23.81 -20.96
C PRO A 2 -2.28 22.83 -20.02
N ARG A 3 -2.88 22.55 -18.86
CA ARG A 3 -2.34 21.56 -17.93
C ARG A 3 -2.48 20.16 -18.52
N PRO A 4 -1.49 19.26 -18.36
CA PRO A 4 -1.59 17.91 -18.89
C PRO A 4 -2.72 17.14 -18.18
N GLU A 5 -3.44 16.31 -18.92
CA GLU A 5 -4.45 15.40 -18.38
C GLU A 5 -3.77 14.09 -17.97
N ILE A 6 -4.04 13.65 -16.73
CA ILE A 6 -3.41 12.48 -16.11
C ILE A 6 -4.37 11.30 -16.11
N LEU A 7 -3.90 10.13 -16.53
CA LEU A 7 -4.56 8.86 -16.23
C LEU A 7 -4.00 8.30 -14.92
N PHE A 8 -4.82 8.31 -13.88
CA PHE A 8 -4.48 7.70 -12.58
C PHE A 8 -4.97 6.25 -12.52
N LEU A 9 -4.06 5.32 -12.23
CA LEU A 9 -4.34 3.89 -12.18
C LEU A 9 -3.94 3.31 -10.83
N THR A 10 -4.81 2.51 -10.23
CA THR A 10 -4.49 1.76 -9.02
C THR A 10 -5.27 0.45 -8.96
N SER A 11 -4.76 -0.54 -8.22
CA SER A 11 -5.50 -1.76 -7.92
C SER A 11 -6.54 -1.56 -6.82
N SER A 12 -6.30 -0.61 -5.90
CA SER A 12 -7.22 -0.26 -4.81
C SER A 12 -6.97 1.17 -4.36
N LEU A 13 -7.99 1.85 -3.89
CA LEU A 13 -7.87 3.15 -3.24
C LEU A 13 -7.51 2.94 -1.76
N SER A 14 -6.22 2.77 -1.50
CA SER A 14 -5.66 2.88 -0.14
C SER A 14 -5.56 4.36 0.25
N SER A 15 -5.45 4.66 1.56
CA SER A 15 -5.40 6.04 2.07
C SER A 15 -4.33 6.90 1.38
N PHE A 16 -3.16 6.34 1.12
CA PHE A 16 -2.07 7.03 0.44
C PHE A 16 -2.35 7.25 -1.07
N ALA A 17 -2.92 6.25 -1.77
CA ALA A 17 -3.28 6.39 -3.18
C ALA A 17 -4.43 7.39 -3.38
N GLU A 18 -5.39 7.42 -2.45
CA GLU A 18 -6.47 8.40 -2.44
C GLU A 18 -5.96 9.80 -2.13
N GLY A 19 -4.99 9.92 -1.21
CA GLY A 19 -4.30 11.18 -0.92
C GLY A 19 -3.63 11.76 -2.15
N ASP A 20 -2.86 10.95 -2.87
CA ASP A 20 -2.21 11.38 -4.12
C ASP A 20 -3.22 11.77 -5.20
N LEU A 21 -4.29 10.97 -5.37
CA LEU A 21 -5.35 11.28 -6.32
C LEU A 21 -6.00 12.63 -6.02
N ARG A 22 -6.27 12.91 -4.74
CA ARG A 22 -6.83 14.20 -4.29
C ARG A 22 -5.88 15.35 -4.62
N MET A 23 -4.60 15.26 -4.26
CA MET A 23 -3.59 16.28 -4.55
C MET A 23 -3.43 16.53 -6.06
N LEU A 24 -3.42 15.48 -6.86
CA LEU A 24 -3.32 15.60 -8.31
C LEU A 24 -4.55 16.33 -8.89
N ARG A 25 -5.75 16.06 -8.40
CA ARG A 25 -7.00 16.71 -8.82
C ARG A 25 -7.06 18.21 -8.52
N GLU A 26 -6.35 18.69 -7.50
CA GLU A 26 -6.25 20.13 -7.20
C GLU A 26 -5.53 20.91 -8.31
N THR A 27 -4.66 20.23 -9.05
CA THR A 27 -3.79 20.90 -10.02
C THR A 27 -4.04 20.46 -11.45
N TYR A 28 -4.43 19.22 -11.68
CA TYR A 28 -4.52 18.60 -13.01
C TYR A 28 -5.91 18.01 -13.27
N PRO A 29 -6.37 17.98 -14.52
CA PRO A 29 -7.46 17.10 -14.93
C PRO A 29 -7.02 15.64 -14.76
N VAL A 30 -7.79 14.83 -14.01
CA VAL A 30 -7.44 13.43 -13.73
C VAL A 30 -8.58 12.51 -14.13
N ARG A 31 -8.28 11.52 -14.97
CA ARG A 31 -9.11 10.33 -15.20
C ARG A 31 -8.65 9.20 -14.32
N GLU A 32 -9.59 8.50 -13.72
CA GLU A 32 -9.32 7.43 -12.79
C GLU A 32 -9.72 6.07 -13.36
N VAL A 33 -8.87 5.06 -13.16
CA VAL A 33 -9.17 3.65 -13.39
C VAL A 33 -8.73 2.84 -12.18
N VAL A 34 -9.71 2.36 -11.41
CA VAL A 34 -9.48 1.42 -10.30
C VAL A 34 -9.75 0.01 -10.80
N THR A 35 -8.71 -0.83 -10.75
CA THR A 35 -8.77 -2.14 -11.42
C THR A 35 -9.34 -3.25 -10.57
N GLY A 36 -9.54 -3.01 -9.26
CA GLY A 36 -9.88 -4.07 -8.32
C GLY A 36 -8.73 -5.07 -8.11
N GLY A 37 -8.56 -5.55 -6.89
CA GLY A 37 -7.47 -6.47 -6.53
C GLY A 37 -7.75 -7.95 -6.82
N SER A 38 -8.89 -8.32 -7.43
CA SER A 38 -9.26 -9.73 -7.59
C SER A 38 -8.56 -10.37 -8.79
N PRO A 39 -7.70 -11.39 -8.57
CA PRO A 39 -7.15 -12.22 -9.66
C PRO A 39 -8.23 -13.05 -10.37
N ALA A 40 -9.40 -13.23 -9.73
CA ALA A 40 -10.48 -14.12 -10.15
C ALA A 40 -11.52 -13.49 -11.09
N GLY A 41 -11.30 -12.26 -11.58
CA GLY A 41 -12.21 -11.60 -12.52
C GLY A 41 -12.41 -12.41 -13.81
N SER A 42 -13.63 -12.39 -14.33
CA SER A 42 -14.00 -13.04 -15.57
C SER A 42 -13.16 -12.53 -16.76
N LEU A 43 -13.08 -13.32 -17.84
CA LEU A 43 -12.39 -12.86 -19.06
C LEU A 43 -12.98 -11.55 -19.61
N THR A 44 -14.29 -11.36 -19.47
CA THR A 44 -14.98 -10.13 -19.89
C THR A 44 -14.57 -8.93 -19.06
N GLU A 45 -14.40 -9.08 -17.74
CA GLU A 45 -13.90 -8.01 -16.85
C GLU A 45 -12.45 -7.63 -17.18
N LYS A 46 -11.60 -8.62 -17.39
CA LYS A 46 -10.20 -8.39 -17.80
C LYS A 46 -10.11 -7.68 -19.15
N PHE A 47 -10.95 -8.05 -20.11
CA PHE A 47 -11.01 -7.39 -21.41
C PHE A 47 -11.54 -5.96 -21.31
N SER A 48 -12.64 -5.74 -20.57
CA SER A 48 -13.20 -4.42 -20.31
C SER A 48 -12.19 -3.49 -19.63
N LEU A 49 -11.45 -4.01 -18.66
CA LEU A 49 -10.39 -3.27 -17.97
C LEU A 49 -9.25 -2.91 -18.92
N GLY A 50 -8.82 -3.84 -19.77
CA GLY A 50 -7.82 -3.57 -20.81
C GLY A 50 -8.23 -2.46 -21.76
N LEU A 51 -9.51 -2.45 -22.19
CA LEU A 51 -10.07 -1.38 -23.03
C LEU A 51 -10.15 -0.05 -22.28
N ALA A 52 -10.50 -0.06 -21.00
CA ALA A 52 -10.55 1.16 -20.18
C ALA A 52 -9.15 1.80 -20.05
N ILE A 53 -8.12 1.00 -19.77
CA ILE A 53 -6.73 1.45 -19.70
C ILE A 53 -6.28 1.99 -21.06
N LEU A 54 -6.48 1.26 -22.14
CA LEU A 54 -6.12 1.69 -23.50
C LEU A 54 -6.80 3.00 -23.85
N SER A 55 -8.11 3.10 -23.67
CA SER A 55 -8.88 4.32 -23.92
C SER A 55 -8.40 5.48 -23.03
N GLY A 56 -8.07 5.21 -21.77
CA GLY A 56 -7.51 6.20 -20.86
C GLY A 56 -6.17 6.73 -21.36
N VAL A 57 -5.23 5.85 -21.68
CA VAL A 57 -3.91 6.26 -22.21
C VAL A 57 -4.03 7.05 -23.50
N LEU A 58 -4.94 6.66 -24.40
CA LEU A 58 -5.15 7.41 -25.66
C LEU A 58 -5.60 8.85 -25.43
N ARG A 59 -6.43 9.10 -24.42
CA ARG A 59 -7.10 10.39 -24.17
C ARG A 59 -6.34 11.30 -23.20
N THR A 60 -5.33 10.82 -22.50
CA THR A 60 -4.56 11.57 -21.50
C THR A 60 -3.14 11.84 -22.00
N ASP A 61 -2.41 12.74 -21.36
CA ASP A 61 -1.06 13.11 -21.75
C ASP A 61 0.00 12.24 -21.08
N LEU A 62 -0.29 11.74 -19.88
CA LEU A 62 0.60 10.86 -19.11
C LEU A 62 -0.18 9.88 -18.24
N THR A 63 0.49 8.81 -17.81
CA THR A 63 -0.04 7.85 -16.83
C THR A 63 0.67 7.99 -15.50
N PHE A 64 -0.11 7.91 -14.41
CA PHE A 64 0.37 7.81 -13.03
C PHE A 64 -0.22 6.54 -12.41
N SER A 65 0.62 5.56 -12.11
CA SER A 65 0.17 4.26 -11.60
C SER A 65 0.68 4.02 -10.20
N TRP A 66 -0.22 3.66 -9.27
CA TRP A 66 0.14 3.04 -8.01
C TRP A 66 0.27 1.54 -8.19
N PHE A 67 1.40 1.00 -7.74
CA PHE A 67 1.85 -0.39 -7.83
C PHE A 67 2.22 -0.86 -9.25
N ALA A 68 3.37 -1.51 -9.36
CA ALA A 68 3.91 -2.05 -10.61
C ALA A 68 3.25 -3.40 -11.01
N HIS A 69 1.91 -3.48 -10.91
CA HIS A 69 1.13 -4.67 -11.23
C HIS A 69 0.66 -4.70 -12.72
N ASN A 70 -0.28 -5.60 -13.04
CA ASN A 70 -0.78 -5.80 -14.41
C ASN A 70 -1.30 -4.52 -15.08
N HIS A 71 -1.96 -3.64 -14.32
CA HIS A 71 -2.48 -2.38 -14.85
C HIS A 71 -1.35 -1.42 -15.24
N ALA A 72 -0.32 -1.30 -14.39
CA ALA A 72 0.86 -0.47 -14.69
C ALA A 72 1.65 -1.05 -15.86
N TYR A 73 1.80 -2.39 -15.94
CA TYR A 73 2.44 -3.06 -17.05
C TYR A 73 1.77 -2.71 -18.39
N LEU A 74 0.44 -2.81 -18.48
CA LEU A 74 -0.31 -2.46 -19.67
C LEU A 74 -0.21 -0.96 -19.97
N ALA A 75 -0.37 -0.09 -18.97
CA ALA A 75 -0.31 1.35 -19.13
C ALA A 75 1.07 1.83 -19.62
N VAL A 76 2.16 1.32 -19.03
CA VAL A 76 3.54 1.64 -19.44
C VAL A 76 3.82 1.16 -20.87
N MET A 77 3.39 -0.06 -21.20
CA MET A 77 3.55 -0.61 -22.56
C MET A 77 2.83 0.27 -23.60
N VAL A 78 1.58 0.62 -23.36
CA VAL A 78 0.78 1.45 -24.28
C VAL A 78 1.32 2.87 -24.35
N ALA A 79 1.63 3.49 -23.19
CA ALA A 79 2.20 4.83 -23.15
C ALA A 79 3.50 4.92 -23.95
N ARG A 80 4.38 3.93 -23.81
CA ARG A 80 5.63 3.85 -24.58
C ARG A 80 5.39 3.76 -26.08
N LEU A 81 4.45 2.93 -26.51
CA LEU A 81 4.10 2.81 -27.95
C LEU A 81 3.57 4.10 -28.54
N LEU A 82 2.88 4.90 -27.72
CA LEU A 82 2.29 6.18 -28.14
C LEU A 82 3.21 7.40 -27.86
N GLY A 83 4.43 7.18 -27.37
CA GLY A 83 5.36 8.26 -27.02
C GLY A 83 4.91 9.13 -25.84
N LYS A 84 3.99 8.62 -25.00
CA LYS A 84 3.48 9.32 -23.80
C LYS A 84 4.32 8.98 -22.57
N LYS A 85 4.23 9.83 -21.55
CA LYS A 85 4.98 9.67 -20.31
C LYS A 85 4.27 8.75 -19.34
N SER A 86 5.07 8.03 -18.52
CA SER A 86 4.58 7.12 -17.50
C SER A 86 5.36 7.28 -16.19
N LEU A 87 4.64 7.48 -15.10
CA LEU A 87 5.16 7.48 -13.74
C LEU A 87 4.54 6.30 -12.99
N VAL A 88 5.36 5.59 -12.21
CA VAL A 88 4.88 4.44 -11.43
C VAL A 88 5.41 4.54 -10.01
N VAL A 89 4.49 4.55 -9.04
CA VAL A 89 4.82 4.44 -7.61
C VAL A 89 4.95 2.97 -7.25
N VAL A 90 6.07 2.61 -6.64
CA VAL A 90 6.34 1.26 -6.15
C VAL A 90 6.20 1.24 -4.63
N GLY A 91 5.16 0.53 -4.16
CA GLY A 91 4.79 0.47 -2.74
C GLY A 91 5.63 -0.50 -1.90
N GLY A 92 6.29 -1.48 -2.56
CA GLY A 92 7.22 -2.41 -1.92
C GLY A 92 6.88 -3.89 -2.07
N TYR A 93 5.61 -4.30 -2.03
CA TYR A 93 5.20 -5.69 -2.28
C TYR A 93 5.68 -6.19 -3.64
N GLU A 94 5.67 -5.33 -4.65
CA GLU A 94 6.02 -5.64 -6.03
C GLU A 94 7.48 -6.08 -6.19
N VAL A 95 8.37 -5.52 -5.37
CA VAL A 95 9.82 -5.80 -5.40
C VAL A 95 10.26 -6.72 -4.27
N ALA A 96 9.32 -7.17 -3.44
CA ALA A 96 9.58 -8.11 -2.38
C ALA A 96 9.73 -9.54 -2.89
N ARG A 97 10.61 -10.31 -2.24
CA ARG A 97 10.79 -11.74 -2.42
C ARG A 97 11.19 -12.38 -1.10
N GLU A 98 10.19 -12.66 -0.26
CA GLU A 98 10.39 -13.27 1.06
C GLU A 98 9.77 -14.68 1.09
N PRO A 99 10.49 -15.71 0.63
CA PRO A 99 9.95 -17.06 0.50
C PRO A 99 9.63 -17.70 1.85
N GLU A 100 10.32 -17.30 2.93
CA GLU A 100 10.13 -17.84 4.28
C GLU A 100 8.74 -17.51 4.84
N ILE A 101 8.17 -16.39 4.42
CA ILE A 101 6.84 -15.93 4.85
C ILE A 101 5.83 -15.86 3.70
N GLY A 102 6.19 -16.36 2.52
CA GLY A 102 5.32 -16.37 1.35
C GLY A 102 4.95 -14.99 0.82
N TYR A 103 5.75 -13.93 1.09
CA TYR A 103 5.43 -12.55 0.80
C TYR A 103 6.22 -11.99 -0.40
N GLY A 104 5.52 -11.30 -1.29
CA GLY A 104 6.12 -10.53 -2.37
C GLY A 104 5.81 -11.03 -3.77
N ALA A 105 5.59 -10.08 -4.69
CA ALA A 105 5.21 -10.37 -6.07
C ALA A 105 6.30 -11.10 -6.86
N LEU A 106 7.56 -11.01 -6.45
CA LEU A 106 8.67 -11.70 -7.12
C LEU A 106 8.75 -13.20 -6.82
N LEU A 107 7.87 -13.73 -5.97
CA LEU A 107 7.68 -15.17 -5.78
C LEU A 107 6.96 -15.79 -6.98
N ASP A 108 6.12 -15.02 -7.69
CA ASP A 108 5.51 -15.42 -8.96
C ASP A 108 6.42 -14.97 -10.12
N PRO A 109 7.02 -15.90 -10.89
CA PRO A 109 7.92 -15.57 -11.99
C PRO A 109 7.25 -14.73 -13.10
N GLU A 110 5.96 -14.93 -13.38
CA GLU A 110 5.24 -14.17 -14.40
C GLU A 110 4.95 -12.73 -13.94
N MET A 111 4.59 -12.56 -12.67
CA MET A 111 4.47 -11.23 -12.08
C MET A 111 5.83 -10.53 -12.02
N GLY A 112 6.88 -11.24 -11.63
CA GLY A 112 8.25 -10.73 -11.60
C GLY A 112 8.74 -10.20 -12.95
N LYS A 113 8.41 -10.87 -14.07
CA LYS A 113 8.72 -10.37 -15.42
C LYS A 113 8.01 -9.05 -15.72
N LYS A 114 6.74 -8.91 -15.33
CA LYS A 114 5.96 -7.68 -15.54
C LYS A 114 6.47 -6.53 -14.69
N VAL A 115 6.77 -6.78 -13.42
CA VAL A 115 7.36 -5.80 -12.51
C VAL A 115 8.70 -5.29 -13.07
N ARG A 116 9.58 -6.20 -13.49
CA ARG A 116 10.85 -5.84 -14.12
C ARG A 116 10.64 -4.97 -15.36
N TYR A 117 9.72 -5.37 -16.25
CA TYR A 117 9.39 -4.59 -17.44
C TYR A 117 8.93 -3.16 -17.07
N VAL A 118 8.07 -3.02 -16.06
CA VAL A 118 7.59 -1.70 -15.60
C VAL A 118 8.76 -0.85 -15.11
N ILE A 119 9.62 -1.40 -14.26
CA ILE A 119 10.78 -0.68 -13.72
C ILE A 119 11.71 -0.20 -14.84
N GLU A 120 12.00 -1.04 -15.82
CA GLU A 120 12.93 -0.73 -16.91
C GLU A 120 12.35 0.24 -17.94
N ASN A 121 11.03 0.29 -18.10
CA ASN A 121 10.39 0.98 -19.23
C ASN A 121 9.54 2.20 -18.84
N ALA A 122 9.14 2.36 -17.59
CA ALA A 122 8.52 3.60 -17.12
C ALA A 122 9.49 4.78 -17.25
N ASP A 123 8.96 5.99 -17.56
CA ASP A 123 9.80 7.18 -17.65
C ASP A 123 10.35 7.61 -16.28
N CYS A 124 9.58 7.37 -15.21
CA CYS A 124 10.03 7.61 -13.84
C CYS A 124 9.39 6.61 -12.87
N ILE A 125 10.21 6.05 -12.00
CA ILE A 125 9.76 5.26 -10.84
C ILE A 125 9.82 6.15 -9.60
N LEU A 126 8.75 6.14 -8.81
CA LEU A 126 8.67 6.81 -7.52
C LEU A 126 8.77 5.75 -6.42
N ALA A 127 9.84 5.79 -5.66
CA ALA A 127 10.06 4.89 -4.53
C ALA A 127 9.54 5.53 -3.24
N VAL A 128 8.75 4.83 -2.45
CA VAL A 128 8.13 5.35 -1.22
C VAL A 128 9.13 5.51 -0.07
N SER A 129 10.37 5.03 -0.23
CA SER A 129 11.46 5.20 0.73
C SER A 129 12.82 4.89 0.10
N GLU A 130 13.92 5.26 0.78
CA GLU A 130 15.26 4.85 0.37
C GLU A 130 15.49 3.33 0.46
N PHE A 131 14.77 2.66 1.37
CA PHE A 131 14.76 1.20 1.43
C PHE A 131 14.14 0.62 0.15
N SER A 132 12.92 1.04 -0.21
CA SER A 132 12.24 0.61 -1.44
C SER A 132 13.07 0.94 -2.68
N LYS A 133 13.73 2.11 -2.73
CA LYS A 133 14.61 2.48 -3.85
C LYS A 133 15.74 1.49 -4.05
N ARG A 134 16.41 1.06 -2.97
CA ARG A 134 17.48 0.05 -3.07
C ARG A 134 16.96 -1.27 -3.62
N GLU A 135 15.79 -1.71 -3.17
CA GLU A 135 15.17 -2.94 -3.66
C GLU A 135 14.77 -2.86 -5.13
N ILE A 136 14.16 -1.75 -5.54
CA ILE A 136 13.81 -1.50 -6.95
C ILE A 136 15.05 -1.63 -7.83
N VAL A 137 16.15 -0.98 -7.46
CA VAL A 137 17.40 -1.03 -8.22
C VAL A 137 18.01 -2.43 -8.22
N ALA A 138 17.83 -3.22 -7.17
CA ALA A 138 18.27 -4.62 -7.13
C ALA A 138 17.45 -5.53 -8.06
N VAL A 139 16.18 -5.19 -8.30
CA VAL A 139 15.31 -5.94 -9.23
C VAL A 139 15.63 -5.63 -10.68
N ALA A 140 15.74 -4.35 -11.04
CA ALA A 140 16.01 -3.90 -12.41
C ALA A 140 16.56 -2.46 -12.43
N GLY A 141 17.19 -2.07 -13.54
CA GLY A 141 17.70 -0.70 -13.74
C GLY A 141 16.60 0.25 -14.25
N PRO A 142 16.04 1.12 -13.42
CA PRO A 142 15.05 2.11 -13.86
C PRO A 142 15.70 3.19 -14.73
N ARG A 143 14.95 3.76 -15.67
CA ARG A 143 15.40 4.90 -16.50
C ARG A 143 15.61 6.15 -15.66
N ARG A 144 14.72 6.38 -14.70
CA ARG A 144 14.77 7.41 -13.67
C ARG A 144 14.08 6.90 -12.41
N ILE A 145 14.67 7.16 -11.26
CA ILE A 145 14.07 6.83 -9.97
C ILE A 145 14.22 8.00 -9.00
N GLU A 146 13.12 8.36 -8.37
CA GLU A 146 13.06 9.39 -7.33
C GLU A 146 12.49 8.79 -6.04
N THR A 147 12.98 9.24 -4.88
CA THR A 147 12.37 8.90 -3.60
C THR A 147 11.33 9.96 -3.26
N VAL A 148 10.08 9.53 -3.12
CA VAL A 148 8.96 10.37 -2.67
C VAL A 148 8.29 9.65 -1.51
N TYR A 149 8.54 10.12 -0.29
CA TYR A 149 7.94 9.52 0.90
C TYR A 149 6.42 9.73 0.92
N ASN A 150 5.70 8.74 1.43
CA ASN A 150 4.27 8.92 1.71
C ASN A 150 4.08 10.06 2.71
N GLY A 151 3.12 10.93 2.44
CA GLY A 151 2.78 12.03 3.31
C GLY A 151 1.76 11.63 4.38
N VAL A 152 1.81 12.34 5.50
CA VAL A 152 0.78 12.31 6.54
C VAL A 152 0.24 13.73 6.73
N ASP A 153 -1.08 13.87 6.80
CA ASP A 153 -1.71 15.18 7.03
C ASP A 153 -1.56 15.58 8.50
N THR A 154 -0.57 16.43 8.78
CA THR A 154 -0.27 16.92 10.13
C THR A 154 -1.34 17.85 10.72
N SER A 155 -2.30 18.29 9.92
CA SER A 155 -3.47 19.02 10.43
C SER A 155 -4.49 18.07 11.06
N VAL A 156 -4.52 16.82 10.63
CA VAL A 156 -5.37 15.73 11.15
C VAL A 156 -4.62 14.96 12.25
N PHE A 157 -3.44 14.44 11.92
CA PHE A 157 -2.61 13.67 12.85
C PHE A 157 -1.75 14.61 13.69
N SER A 158 -2.28 15.00 14.83
CA SER A 158 -1.60 15.90 15.78
C SER A 158 -1.66 15.35 17.19
N PRO A 159 -0.59 15.52 18.01
CA PRO A 159 -0.58 15.12 19.40
C PRO A 159 -1.72 15.77 20.19
N GLY A 160 -2.28 15.05 21.16
CA GLY A 160 -3.32 15.62 22.02
C GLY A 160 -3.84 14.64 23.07
N GLY A 161 -4.42 15.20 24.14
CA GLY A 161 -5.06 14.44 25.20
C GLY A 161 -4.10 13.71 26.17
N PRO A 162 -4.64 13.17 27.27
CA PRO A 162 -3.87 12.35 28.21
C PRO A 162 -3.54 11.00 27.60
N LYS A 163 -2.35 10.48 27.92
CA LYS A 163 -1.92 9.16 27.49
C LYS A 163 -2.38 8.09 28.50
N GLU A 164 -2.94 7.01 27.95
CA GLU A 164 -3.32 5.82 28.69
C GLU A 164 -2.24 4.75 28.56
N ASN A 165 -2.23 3.78 29.48
CA ASN A 165 -1.27 2.67 29.44
C ASN A 165 -1.66 1.64 28.38
N ILE A 166 -1.64 2.06 27.13
CA ILE A 166 -2.03 1.31 25.95
C ILE A 166 -0.84 1.20 25.00
N ILE A 167 -0.66 -0.02 24.47
CA ILE A 167 0.20 -0.30 23.33
C ILE A 167 -0.73 -0.59 22.13
N LEU A 168 -0.56 0.16 21.05
CA LEU A 168 -1.40 0.07 19.85
C LEU A 168 -0.60 -0.45 18.67
N THR A 169 -1.20 -1.34 17.89
CA THR A 169 -0.79 -1.64 16.51
C THR A 169 -1.97 -1.44 15.56
N VAL A 170 -1.70 -0.96 14.35
CA VAL A 170 -2.72 -0.65 13.35
C VAL A 170 -2.39 -1.36 12.05
N CYS A 171 -3.18 -2.36 11.68
CA CYS A 171 -3.08 -3.01 10.37
C CYS A 171 -4.33 -3.86 10.08
N ASN A 172 -4.60 -4.10 8.80
CA ASN A 172 -5.58 -5.11 8.43
C ASN A 172 -5.10 -6.50 8.84
N VAL A 173 -6.02 -7.30 9.38
CA VAL A 173 -5.76 -8.68 9.80
C VAL A 173 -6.06 -9.61 8.63
N SER A 174 -5.11 -10.43 8.27
CA SER A 174 -5.23 -11.55 7.34
C SER A 174 -4.22 -12.62 7.70
N THR A 175 -4.41 -13.82 7.21
CA THR A 175 -3.46 -14.93 7.39
C THR A 175 -2.03 -14.53 7.00
N GLU A 176 -1.86 -13.80 5.89
CA GLU A 176 -0.58 -13.26 5.45
C GLU A 176 -0.04 -12.20 6.44
N ASN A 177 -0.89 -11.26 6.86
CA ASN A 177 -0.50 -10.15 7.72
C ASN A 177 -0.15 -10.58 9.14
N ILE A 178 -0.62 -11.72 9.63
CA ILE A 178 -0.20 -12.25 10.95
C ILE A 178 1.33 -12.29 11.01
N VAL A 179 1.96 -12.90 10.03
CA VAL A 179 3.43 -13.02 9.98
C VAL A 179 4.09 -11.73 9.50
N VAL A 180 3.61 -11.16 8.37
CA VAL A 180 4.25 -9.98 7.76
C VAL A 180 4.23 -8.77 8.68
N LYS A 181 3.15 -8.58 9.46
CA LYS A 181 3.00 -7.46 10.42
C LYS A 181 3.39 -7.82 11.85
N GLY A 182 3.80 -9.07 12.10
CA GLY A 182 4.24 -9.54 13.41
C GLY A 182 3.14 -9.50 14.46
N LEU A 183 1.89 -9.86 14.08
CA LEU A 183 0.76 -9.84 15.00
C LEU A 183 0.84 -10.95 16.05
N ASP A 184 1.41 -12.09 15.71
CA ASP A 184 1.78 -13.15 16.63
C ASP A 184 2.78 -12.65 17.69
N THR A 185 3.83 -11.97 17.27
CA THR A 185 4.81 -11.35 18.17
C THR A 185 4.18 -10.27 19.05
N PHE A 186 3.21 -9.52 18.53
CA PHE A 186 2.46 -8.51 19.30
C PHE A 186 1.64 -9.17 20.42
N ILE A 187 0.98 -10.29 20.12
CA ILE A 187 0.21 -11.08 21.10
C ILE A 187 1.13 -11.73 22.14
N ASP A 188 2.28 -12.26 21.69
CA ASP A 188 3.28 -12.82 22.61
C ASP A 188 3.83 -11.77 23.58
N ALA A 189 4.12 -10.56 23.11
CA ALA A 189 4.55 -9.47 23.97
C ALA A 189 3.50 -9.12 25.04
N ALA A 190 2.21 -9.20 24.71
CA ALA A 190 1.13 -8.93 25.65
C ALA A 190 1.10 -9.93 26.84
N ARG A 191 1.51 -11.19 26.63
CA ARG A 191 1.61 -12.19 27.70
C ARG A 191 2.64 -11.84 28.77
N HIS A 192 3.68 -11.11 28.38
CA HIS A 192 4.75 -10.67 29.28
C HIS A 192 4.45 -9.38 30.02
N LEU A 193 3.37 -8.66 29.65
CA LEU A 193 2.96 -7.37 30.20
C LEU A 193 1.46 -7.37 30.55
N PRO A 194 1.00 -8.25 31.47
CA PRO A 194 -0.43 -8.46 31.73
C PRO A 194 -1.15 -7.23 32.28
N GLU A 195 -0.43 -6.27 32.86
CA GLU A 195 -0.96 -4.98 33.38
C GLU A 195 -1.10 -3.89 32.31
N VAL A 196 -0.62 -4.14 31.08
CA VAL A 196 -0.68 -3.21 29.94
C VAL A 196 -1.76 -3.67 28.98
N ARG A 197 -2.59 -2.76 28.54
CA ARG A 197 -3.61 -3.02 27.50
C ARG A 197 -2.97 -2.97 26.12
N PHE A 198 -3.09 -4.06 25.38
CA PHE A 198 -2.67 -4.17 23.99
C PHE A 198 -3.88 -4.04 23.09
N VAL A 199 -3.81 -3.18 22.08
CA VAL A 199 -4.92 -2.94 21.16
C VAL A 199 -4.45 -3.16 19.73
N LEU A 200 -5.09 -4.10 19.05
CA LEU A 200 -4.95 -4.32 17.62
C LEU A 200 -6.15 -3.70 16.91
N PHE A 201 -5.86 -2.79 16.01
CA PHE A 201 -6.84 -1.98 15.31
C PHE A 201 -6.79 -2.26 13.80
N GLY A 202 -7.90 -2.77 13.22
CA GLY A 202 -7.93 -3.06 11.79
C GLY A 202 -9.10 -3.93 11.34
N ARG A 203 -9.19 -4.14 10.01
CA ARG A 203 -10.22 -5.00 9.42
C ARG A 203 -9.76 -6.44 9.38
N ASP A 204 -10.67 -7.35 9.67
CA ASP A 204 -10.49 -8.76 9.35
C ASP A 204 -10.84 -8.99 7.87
N LEU A 205 -9.86 -9.42 7.08
CA LEU A 205 -10.01 -9.58 5.63
C LEU A 205 -10.40 -11.00 5.20
N ASP A 206 -10.04 -12.01 5.99
CA ASP A 206 -10.19 -13.41 5.61
C ASP A 206 -10.60 -14.34 6.78
N GLY A 207 -11.01 -13.77 7.93
CA GLY A 207 -11.38 -14.52 9.12
C GLY A 207 -10.21 -14.88 10.03
N ALA A 208 -9.01 -14.42 9.73
CA ALA A 208 -7.79 -14.72 10.50
C ALA A 208 -7.85 -14.19 11.95
N LEU A 209 -8.69 -13.19 12.21
CA LEU A 209 -8.90 -12.68 13.57
C LEU A 209 -9.40 -13.76 14.53
N ASN A 210 -10.20 -14.71 14.05
CA ASN A 210 -10.65 -15.83 14.88
C ASN A 210 -9.47 -16.67 15.41
N THR A 211 -8.47 -16.92 14.56
CA THR A 211 -7.27 -17.66 14.93
C THR A 211 -6.45 -16.89 15.96
N LEU A 212 -6.27 -15.58 15.78
CA LEU A 212 -5.56 -14.73 16.72
C LEU A 212 -6.29 -14.63 18.08
N ASN A 213 -7.62 -14.55 18.08
CA ASN A 213 -8.44 -14.48 19.30
C ASN A 213 -8.31 -15.72 20.17
N LEU A 214 -8.23 -16.91 19.57
CA LEU A 214 -8.12 -18.17 20.31
C LEU A 214 -6.85 -18.24 21.17
N ASP A 215 -5.80 -17.54 20.77
CA ASP A 215 -4.49 -17.55 21.42
C ASP A 215 -4.19 -16.26 22.21
N ALA A 216 -5.03 -15.25 22.10
CA ALA A 216 -4.79 -13.95 22.72
C ALA A 216 -5.00 -13.98 24.24
N PRO A 217 -4.08 -13.38 25.04
CA PRO A 217 -4.30 -13.17 26.46
C PRO A 217 -5.38 -12.11 26.73
N PRO A 218 -5.97 -12.06 27.95
CA PRO A 218 -7.13 -11.22 28.26
C PRO A 218 -6.86 -9.71 28.19
N ASN A 219 -5.61 -9.28 28.16
CA ASN A 219 -5.21 -7.89 28.01
C ASN A 219 -5.03 -7.45 26.55
N VAL A 220 -5.36 -8.30 25.58
CA VAL A 220 -5.40 -7.97 24.14
C VAL A 220 -6.85 -7.67 23.73
N GLU A 221 -7.04 -6.53 23.09
CA GLU A 221 -8.33 -6.09 22.53
C GLU A 221 -8.20 -5.93 21.02
N PHE A 222 -9.19 -6.46 20.29
CA PHE A 222 -9.31 -6.28 18.86
C PHE A 222 -10.40 -5.26 18.57
N VAL A 223 -10.03 -4.15 17.92
CA VAL A 223 -10.97 -3.11 17.52
C VAL A 223 -11.18 -3.20 16.01
N PRO A 224 -12.34 -3.73 15.57
CA PRO A 224 -12.63 -3.87 14.15
C PRO A 224 -12.84 -2.49 13.53
N SER A 225 -12.13 -2.26 12.47
CA SER A 225 -12.21 -1.13 11.53
C SER A 225 -13.19 -0.01 11.86
N PRO A 226 -12.77 0.96 12.59
CA PRO A 226 -13.55 2.15 12.88
C PRO A 226 -13.33 3.25 11.83
N SER A 227 -14.07 4.33 12.00
CA SER A 227 -13.90 5.54 11.23
C SER A 227 -12.49 6.15 11.45
N GLU A 228 -12.03 6.94 10.49
CA GLU A 228 -10.77 7.70 10.61
C GLU A 228 -10.70 8.53 11.90
N GLY A 229 -11.83 9.10 12.33
CA GLY A 229 -11.91 9.86 13.59
C GLY A 229 -11.68 9.01 14.85
N GLU A 230 -12.09 7.74 14.85
CA GLU A 230 -11.82 6.82 15.97
C GLU A 230 -10.35 6.41 15.99
N LEU A 231 -9.74 6.15 14.81
CA LEU A 231 -8.31 5.87 14.71
C LEU A 231 -7.48 6.99 15.31
N LEU A 232 -7.80 8.24 14.97
CA LEU A 232 -7.13 9.41 15.50
C LEU A 232 -7.22 9.50 17.04
N GLN A 233 -8.38 9.18 17.62
CA GLN A 233 -8.55 9.13 19.08
C GLN A 233 -7.66 8.04 19.71
N TRP A 234 -7.55 6.87 19.07
CA TRP A 234 -6.67 5.81 19.54
C TRP A 234 -5.20 6.22 19.50
N TYR A 235 -4.71 6.84 18.44
CA TYR A 235 -3.35 7.38 18.37
C TYR A 235 -3.09 8.40 19.48
N ARG A 236 -4.05 9.30 19.74
CA ARG A 236 -3.91 10.33 20.79
C ARG A 236 -3.86 9.76 22.20
N ARG A 237 -4.64 8.74 22.49
CA ARG A 237 -4.70 8.06 23.80
C ARG A 237 -3.54 7.11 24.05
N THR A 238 -3.02 6.53 23.00
CA THR A 238 -1.97 5.49 23.07
C THR A 238 -0.66 6.05 23.57
N LYS A 239 -0.04 5.35 24.53
CA LYS A 239 1.28 5.68 25.07
C LYS A 239 2.41 5.18 24.16
N VAL A 240 2.26 4.01 23.57
CA VAL A 240 3.26 3.38 22.69
C VAL A 240 2.58 2.84 21.44
N TYR A 241 3.03 3.29 20.26
CA TYR A 241 2.71 2.62 19.01
C TYR A 241 3.75 1.53 18.74
N CYS A 242 3.29 0.34 18.35
CA CYS A 242 4.13 -0.83 18.15
C CYS A 242 4.01 -1.35 16.72
N GLN A 243 5.08 -1.27 15.95
CA GLN A 243 5.17 -1.79 14.58
C GLN A 243 6.20 -2.93 14.56
N LEU A 244 5.73 -4.18 14.53
CA LEU A 244 6.57 -5.38 14.59
C LEU A 244 6.68 -6.09 13.24
N SER A 245 6.47 -5.34 12.17
CA SER A 245 6.51 -5.90 10.81
C SER A 245 7.86 -6.53 10.49
N TYR A 246 7.85 -7.77 10.01
CA TYR A 246 9.01 -8.42 9.42
C TYR A 246 9.58 -7.60 8.25
N ARG A 247 8.67 -7.01 7.49
CA ARG A 247 9.00 -6.15 6.37
C ARG A 247 8.08 -4.93 6.32
N GLU A 248 8.67 -3.77 6.13
CA GLU A 248 7.95 -2.50 5.94
C GLU A 248 8.67 -1.64 4.89
N SER A 249 7.89 -1.06 3.99
CA SER A 249 8.45 -0.20 2.94
C SER A 249 8.50 1.27 3.33
N PHE A 250 7.44 1.76 4.02
CA PHE A 250 7.39 3.12 4.57
C PHE A 250 6.82 3.12 5.99
N GLY A 251 5.71 2.40 6.23
CA GLY A 251 5.05 2.39 7.54
C GLY A 251 4.19 3.62 7.77
N VAL A 252 3.15 3.82 6.96
CA VAL A 252 2.24 4.98 7.07
C VAL A 252 1.65 5.10 8.47
N ALA A 253 1.14 4.01 9.05
CA ALA A 253 0.57 3.98 10.40
C ALA A 253 1.57 4.36 11.52
N LEU A 254 2.87 4.15 11.28
CA LEU A 254 3.93 4.61 12.20
C LEU A 254 4.19 6.11 12.07
N ALA A 255 3.98 6.67 10.86
CA ALA A 255 4.17 8.09 10.62
C ALA A 255 2.98 8.94 11.10
N GLU A 256 1.77 8.37 11.08
CA GLU A 256 0.55 8.93 11.66
C GLU A 256 0.64 9.06 13.18
#